data_f6438dcb57fdfcf0a0e25588a64c4fa3
#
_entry.id   f6438dcb57fdfcf0a0e25588a64c4fa3
#
_cell.length_a   1.000
_cell.length_b   1.000
_cell.length_c   1.000
_cell.angle_alpha   90.00
_cell.angle_beta   90.00
_cell.angle_gamma   90.00
#
_symmetry.space_group_name_H-M   'P 1'
#
loop_
_entity.id
_entity.type
_entity.pdbx_description
1 polymer ?
#
loop_
_entity_poly.entity_id
_entity_poly.type
_entity_poly.pdbx_seq_one_letter_code
_entity_poly.pdbx_strand_id
1 'polypeptide(L)'
;SSVSGDNYSVEELRDGRVALILSDGMGVGARAAEESATTIALLERLLNAGFNEELSLRTVNNILMLRSGEDSFATVDLVILDLYAGEAEFVKVGSCTSYIKRGRHVSLIHTPSPPIGIVEDIKVQPVRRRLRDGDLIVMVTDGVTGEKGKSGWLLDLLRQARTDEPEEMARW
;
A
#
# COMPACT_ATOMS: atom_id res chain seq x y z
N SER A 1 3.24 -22.70 12.02
CA SER A 1 3.11 -21.25 11.84
C SER A 1 2.60 -21.01 10.42
N SER A 2 1.46 -20.38 10.28
CA SER A 2 0.95 -19.94 8.98
C SER A 2 1.88 -18.83 8.45
N VAL A 3 2.36 -18.98 7.22
CA VAL A 3 3.09 -17.92 6.53
C VAL A 3 2.08 -16.84 6.15
N SER A 4 2.34 -15.56 6.51
CA SER A 4 1.52 -14.43 6.08
C SER A 4 1.66 -14.21 4.58
N GLY A 5 0.57 -13.89 3.91
CA GLY A 5 0.57 -13.44 2.51
C GLY A 5 1.04 -12.01 2.33
N ASP A 6 1.21 -11.27 3.43
CA ASP A 6 1.57 -9.86 3.41
C ASP A 6 3.07 -9.65 3.25
N ASN A 7 3.43 -8.67 2.44
CA ASN A 7 4.79 -8.15 2.31
C ASN A 7 4.78 -6.63 2.24
N TYR A 8 5.87 -6.01 2.66
CA TYR A 8 6.05 -4.57 2.55
C TYR A 8 7.49 -4.21 2.14
N SER A 9 7.65 -3.02 1.63
CA SER A 9 8.95 -2.46 1.28
C SER A 9 8.99 -0.95 1.55
N VAL A 10 10.18 -0.48 1.87
CA VAL A 10 10.54 0.94 1.94
C VAL A 10 11.75 1.14 1.06
N GLU A 11 11.59 1.86 -0.04
CA GLU A 11 12.62 2.01 -1.07
C GLU A 11 12.92 3.50 -1.32
N GLU A 12 14.18 3.88 -1.20
CA GLU A 12 14.64 5.20 -1.65
C GLU A 12 14.86 5.16 -3.16
N LEU A 13 14.11 5.98 -3.89
CA LEU A 13 14.19 6.07 -5.34
C LEU A 13 15.37 6.94 -5.76
N ARG A 14 15.86 6.76 -7.00
CA ARG A 14 17.02 7.50 -7.53
C ARG A 14 16.84 9.02 -7.56
N ASP A 15 15.60 9.50 -7.60
CA ASP A 15 15.27 10.92 -7.57
C ASP A 15 15.12 11.49 -6.13
N GLY A 16 15.42 10.69 -5.11
CA GLY A 16 15.37 11.07 -3.70
C GLY A 16 13.99 10.97 -3.06
N ARG A 17 12.96 10.55 -3.82
CA ARG A 17 11.65 10.21 -3.24
C ARG A 17 11.72 8.85 -2.55
N VAL A 18 10.79 8.58 -1.67
CA VAL A 18 10.69 7.30 -0.96
C VAL A 18 9.39 6.61 -1.34
N ALA A 19 9.48 5.36 -1.78
CA ALA A 19 8.33 4.51 -2.04
C ALA A 19 8.06 3.61 -0.81
N LEU A 20 6.83 3.66 -0.31
CA LEU A 20 6.31 2.72 0.67
C LEU A 20 5.34 1.80 -0.08
N ILE A 21 5.58 0.50 -0.04
CA ILE A 21 4.74 -0.48 -0.73
C ILE A 21 4.27 -1.52 0.28
N LEU A 22 2.96 -1.73 0.33
CA LEU A 22 2.34 -2.81 1.09
C LEU A 22 1.50 -3.65 0.13
N SER A 23 1.70 -4.95 0.15
CA SER A 23 0.99 -5.89 -0.72
C SER A 23 0.53 -7.11 0.06
N ASP A 24 -0.71 -7.49 -0.15
CA ASP A 24 -1.31 -8.71 0.37
C ASP A 24 -1.61 -9.64 -0.80
N GLY A 25 -0.98 -10.82 -0.79
CA GLY A 25 -1.21 -11.87 -1.76
C GLY A 25 -2.50 -12.62 -1.42
N MET A 26 -3.35 -12.81 -2.42
CA MET A 26 -4.64 -13.46 -2.24
C MET A 26 -4.49 -14.95 -1.93
N GLY A 27 -5.20 -15.37 -0.90
CA GLY A 27 -5.16 -16.75 -0.39
C GLY A 27 -4.34 -16.85 0.89
N VAL A 28 -3.81 -18.04 1.14
CA VAL A 28 -3.05 -18.33 2.37
C VAL A 28 -1.76 -19.08 2.07
N GLY A 29 -0.77 -18.86 2.93
CA GLY A 29 0.48 -19.62 2.93
C GLY A 29 1.52 -19.12 1.93
N ALA A 30 2.44 -20.01 1.58
CA ALA A 30 3.64 -19.66 0.81
C ALA A 30 3.35 -19.05 -0.57
N ARG A 31 2.28 -19.46 -1.24
CA ARG A 31 1.90 -18.94 -2.57
C ARG A 31 1.47 -17.48 -2.48
N ALA A 32 0.62 -17.13 -1.52
CA ALA A 32 0.20 -15.75 -1.30
C ALA A 32 1.40 -14.84 -0.97
N ALA A 33 2.31 -15.34 -0.12
CA ALA A 33 3.55 -14.63 0.20
C ALA A 33 4.46 -14.43 -1.02
N GLU A 34 4.54 -15.40 -1.91
CA GLU A 34 5.30 -15.31 -3.16
C GLU A 34 4.69 -14.27 -4.13
N GLU A 35 3.37 -14.23 -4.26
CA GLU A 35 2.67 -13.29 -5.13
C GLU A 35 2.88 -11.84 -4.66
N SER A 36 2.69 -11.56 -3.37
CA SER A 36 2.93 -10.23 -2.82
C SER A 36 4.40 -9.81 -2.92
N ALA A 37 5.34 -10.70 -2.63
CA ALA A 37 6.77 -10.45 -2.76
C ALA A 37 7.17 -10.16 -4.21
N THR A 38 6.66 -10.93 -5.17
CA THR A 38 6.90 -10.72 -6.60
C THR A 38 6.34 -9.37 -7.07
N THR A 39 5.12 -9.05 -6.65
CA THR A 39 4.48 -7.77 -6.96
C THR A 39 5.33 -6.59 -6.48
N ILE A 40 5.80 -6.63 -5.25
CA ILE A 40 6.67 -5.59 -4.67
C ILE A 40 7.99 -5.50 -5.45
N ALA A 41 8.66 -6.63 -5.68
CA ALA A 41 9.95 -6.66 -6.37
C ALA A 41 9.88 -6.08 -7.79
N LEU A 42 8.81 -6.35 -8.53
CA LEU A 42 8.58 -5.79 -9.86
C LEU A 42 8.33 -4.28 -9.79
N LEU A 43 7.50 -3.82 -8.86
CA LEU A 43 7.24 -2.39 -8.66
C LEU A 43 8.52 -1.62 -8.31
N GLU A 44 9.31 -2.11 -7.36
CA GLU A 44 10.58 -1.49 -6.98
C GLU A 44 11.52 -1.31 -8.18
N ARG A 45 11.67 -2.35 -9.00
CA ARG A 45 12.53 -2.30 -10.18
C ARG A 45 12.08 -1.27 -11.19
N LEU A 46 10.78 -1.19 -11.46
CA LEU A 46 10.22 -0.24 -12.42
C LEU A 46 10.32 1.20 -11.90
N LEU A 47 9.95 1.44 -10.64
CA LEU A 47 10.07 2.75 -10.01
C LEU A 47 11.53 3.23 -9.96
N ASN A 48 12.47 2.35 -9.60
CA ASN A 48 13.90 2.65 -9.59
C ASN A 48 14.48 2.86 -10.99
N ALA A 49 13.89 2.26 -12.03
CA ALA A 49 14.25 2.52 -13.41
C ALA A 49 13.72 3.87 -13.94
N GLY A 50 12.91 4.59 -13.14
CA GLY A 50 12.38 5.91 -13.46
C GLY A 50 11.01 5.90 -14.14
N PHE A 51 10.32 4.76 -14.18
CA PHE A 51 8.93 4.70 -14.63
C PHE A 51 8.03 5.34 -13.58
N ASN A 52 6.99 6.05 -14.03
CA ASN A 52 6.00 6.60 -13.12
C ASN A 52 5.10 5.50 -12.52
N GLU A 53 4.34 5.87 -11.50
CA GLU A 53 3.52 4.96 -10.71
C GLU A 53 2.46 4.26 -11.56
N GLU A 54 1.80 4.99 -12.46
CA GLU A 54 0.75 4.45 -13.33
C GLU A 54 1.31 3.40 -14.29
N LEU A 55 2.41 3.72 -14.99
CA LEU A 55 3.04 2.81 -15.94
C LEU A 55 3.61 1.58 -15.23
N SER A 56 4.20 1.77 -14.05
CA SER A 56 4.73 0.68 -13.23
C SER A 56 3.62 -0.29 -12.82
N LEU A 57 2.51 0.21 -12.31
CA LEU A 57 1.37 -0.61 -11.89
C LEU A 57 0.70 -1.34 -13.06
N ARG A 58 0.50 -0.66 -14.18
CA ARG A 58 -0.04 -1.29 -15.41
C ARG A 58 0.87 -2.39 -15.93
N THR A 59 2.18 -2.17 -15.91
CA THR A 59 3.17 -3.17 -16.33
C THR A 59 3.14 -4.40 -15.42
N VAL A 60 3.14 -4.21 -14.10
CA VAL A 60 3.04 -5.30 -13.14
C VAL A 60 1.72 -6.05 -13.30
N ASN A 61 0.61 -5.34 -13.48
CA ASN A 61 -0.69 -5.96 -13.75
C ASN A 61 -0.64 -6.89 -14.96
N ASN A 62 -0.08 -6.43 -16.07
CA ASN A 62 0.04 -7.23 -17.28
C ASN A 62 0.96 -8.46 -17.08
N ILE A 63 2.06 -8.31 -16.34
CA ILE A 63 2.96 -9.43 -16.01
C ILE A 63 2.23 -10.47 -15.18
N LEU A 64 1.50 -10.07 -14.14
CA LEU A 64 0.75 -10.99 -13.29
C LEU A 64 -0.34 -11.72 -14.08
N MET A 65 -1.05 -11.01 -14.94
CA MET A 65 -2.07 -11.62 -15.82
C MET A 65 -1.48 -12.65 -16.77
N LEU A 66 -0.29 -12.42 -17.32
CA LEU A 66 0.39 -13.36 -18.21
C LEU A 66 0.94 -14.59 -17.47
N ARG A 67 1.27 -14.46 -16.19
CA ARG A 67 1.72 -15.59 -15.36
C ARG A 67 0.58 -16.50 -14.93
N SER A 68 -0.65 -16.15 -15.19
CA SER A 68 -1.82 -16.78 -14.65
C SER A 68 -2.03 -18.22 -15.15
N GLY A 69 -1.62 -19.13 -14.33
CA GLY A 69 -2.51 -20.23 -13.98
C GLY A 69 -3.35 -19.68 -12.83
N GLU A 70 -4.64 -19.91 -12.87
CA GLU A 70 -5.69 -19.52 -11.93
C GLU A 70 -5.21 -18.96 -10.58
N ASP A 71 -5.62 -17.73 -10.25
CA ASP A 71 -5.52 -17.07 -8.94
C ASP A 71 -4.19 -16.37 -8.55
N SER A 72 -3.48 -15.75 -9.48
CA SER A 72 -2.29 -14.92 -9.17
C SER A 72 -2.67 -13.45 -9.12
N PHE A 73 -3.14 -12.97 -7.98
CA PHE A 73 -3.45 -11.56 -7.76
C PHE A 73 -3.11 -11.13 -6.34
N ALA A 74 -2.86 -9.85 -6.20
CA ALA A 74 -2.47 -9.23 -4.94
C ALA A 74 -3.10 -7.84 -4.80
N THR A 75 -3.12 -7.32 -3.59
CA THR A 75 -3.41 -5.90 -3.36
C THR A 75 -2.12 -5.10 -3.50
N VAL A 76 -2.22 -3.84 -3.86
CA VAL A 76 -1.11 -2.88 -3.82
C VAL A 76 -1.56 -1.61 -3.12
N ASP A 77 -0.87 -1.26 -2.06
CA ASP A 77 -0.94 0.06 -1.42
C ASP A 77 0.42 0.72 -1.60
N LEU A 78 0.48 1.73 -2.46
CA LEU A 78 1.71 2.44 -2.80
C LEU A 78 1.61 3.88 -2.31
N VAL A 79 2.63 4.33 -1.59
CA VAL A 79 2.79 5.73 -1.21
C VAL A 79 4.14 6.23 -1.68
N ILE A 80 4.15 7.28 -2.48
CA ILE A 80 5.37 7.97 -2.88
C ILE A 80 5.49 9.26 -2.05
N LEU A 81 6.55 9.34 -1.28
CA LEU A 81 6.87 10.50 -0.44
C LEU A 81 7.89 11.38 -1.14
N ASP A 82 7.54 12.64 -1.35
CA ASP A 82 8.47 13.70 -1.69
C ASP A 82 8.72 14.52 -0.42
N LEU A 83 9.82 14.23 0.27
CA LEU A 83 10.16 14.88 1.53
C LEU A 83 10.62 16.32 1.32
N TYR A 84 11.10 16.68 0.13
CA TYR A 84 11.44 18.04 -0.24
C TYR A 84 10.22 18.92 -0.44
N ALA A 85 9.23 18.40 -1.17
CA ALA A 85 7.96 19.09 -1.40
C ALA A 85 7.01 19.00 -0.20
N GLY A 86 7.24 18.06 0.72
CA GLY A 86 6.32 17.75 1.81
C GLY A 86 4.99 17.18 1.30
N GLU A 87 5.06 16.29 0.31
CA GLU A 87 3.89 15.71 -0.35
C GLU A 87 3.94 14.19 -0.33
N ALA A 88 2.76 13.58 -0.25
CA ALA A 88 2.56 12.16 -0.43
C ALA A 88 1.56 11.91 -1.55
N GLU A 89 1.88 10.99 -2.44
CA GLU A 89 0.98 10.48 -3.45
C GLU A 89 0.60 9.04 -3.10
N PHE A 90 -0.68 8.79 -2.92
CA PHE A 90 -1.24 7.49 -2.58
C PHE A 90 -1.85 6.86 -3.84
N VAL A 91 -1.46 5.63 -4.13
CA VAL A 91 -2.02 4.84 -5.22
C VAL A 91 -2.45 3.50 -4.68
N LYS A 92 -3.74 3.19 -4.81
CA LYS A 92 -4.35 2.00 -4.25
C LYS A 92 -4.93 1.10 -5.33
N VAL A 93 -4.58 -0.18 -5.29
CA VAL A 93 -5.11 -1.21 -6.19
C VAL A 93 -5.60 -2.38 -5.35
N GLY A 94 -6.90 -2.43 -5.10
CA GLY A 94 -7.55 -3.46 -4.28
C GLY A 94 -7.21 -3.40 -2.78
N SER A 95 -6.45 -2.41 -2.33
CA SER A 95 -5.95 -2.33 -0.95
C SER A 95 -6.95 -1.68 0.02
N CYS A 96 -6.70 -1.89 1.30
CA CYS A 96 -7.47 -1.33 2.41
C CYS A 96 -7.32 0.20 2.50
N THR A 97 -8.16 0.84 3.31
CA THR A 97 -8.04 2.26 3.63
C THR A 97 -6.72 2.54 4.34
N SER A 98 -6.00 3.57 3.90
CA SER A 98 -4.85 4.14 4.60
C SER A 98 -5.24 5.41 5.32
N TYR A 99 -4.45 5.81 6.31
CA TYR A 99 -4.77 6.94 7.17
C TYR A 99 -3.59 7.90 7.24
N ILE A 100 -3.90 9.19 7.35
CA ILE A 100 -2.93 10.22 7.78
C ILE A 100 -3.42 10.76 9.12
N LYS A 101 -2.63 10.53 10.16
CA LYS A 101 -2.89 11.03 11.50
C LYS A 101 -2.07 12.29 11.74
N ARG A 102 -2.76 13.35 12.14
CA ARG A 102 -2.19 14.65 12.53
C ARG A 102 -2.76 15.05 13.89
N GLY A 103 -2.03 14.77 14.94
CA GLY A 103 -2.56 14.88 16.29
C GLY A 103 -3.79 13.98 16.45
N ARG A 104 -4.96 14.54 16.78
CA ARG A 104 -6.23 13.81 16.88
C ARG A 104 -7.02 13.77 15.58
N HIS A 105 -6.62 14.53 14.58
CA HIS A 105 -7.27 14.52 13.27
C HIS A 105 -6.75 13.35 12.44
N VAL A 106 -7.66 12.55 11.91
CA VAL A 106 -7.33 11.41 11.04
C VAL A 106 -8.05 11.56 9.71
N SER A 107 -7.28 11.65 8.65
CA SER A 107 -7.79 11.66 7.26
C SER A 107 -7.71 10.26 6.68
N LEU A 108 -8.74 9.86 5.95
CA LEU A 108 -8.83 8.55 5.30
C LEU A 108 -8.46 8.69 3.82
N ILE A 109 -7.69 7.72 3.32
CA ILE A 109 -7.39 7.55 1.91
C ILE A 109 -7.99 6.22 1.47
N HIS A 110 -9.02 6.29 0.65
CA HIS A 110 -9.72 5.11 0.14
C HIS A 110 -10.07 5.30 -1.34
N THR A 111 -9.64 4.35 -2.15
CA THR A 111 -9.94 4.31 -3.59
C THR A 111 -10.35 2.89 -3.94
N PRO A 112 -11.65 2.62 -4.11
CA PRO A 112 -12.12 1.29 -4.46
C PRO A 112 -11.61 0.87 -5.84
N SER A 113 -10.99 -0.29 -5.91
CA SER A 113 -10.55 -0.91 -7.16
C SER A 113 -10.36 -2.43 -6.97
N PRO A 114 -10.44 -3.24 -8.03
CA PRO A 114 -10.07 -4.63 -7.94
C PRO A 114 -8.56 -4.77 -7.66
N PRO A 115 -8.13 -5.90 -7.08
CA PRO A 115 -6.72 -6.24 -6.94
C PRO A 115 -5.97 -6.25 -8.29
N ILE A 116 -4.64 -6.15 -8.23
CA ILE A 116 -3.78 -6.25 -9.41
C ILE A 116 -3.73 -7.70 -9.91
N GLY A 117 -3.75 -7.88 -11.22
CA GLY A 117 -3.72 -9.19 -11.87
C GLY A 117 -5.10 -9.77 -12.21
N ILE A 118 -6.21 -9.08 -11.90
CA ILE A 118 -7.59 -9.57 -12.16
C ILE A 118 -8.16 -9.00 -13.46
N VAL A 119 -7.98 -7.69 -13.69
CA VAL A 119 -8.56 -7.00 -14.85
C VAL A 119 -7.46 -6.51 -15.79
N GLU A 120 -7.73 -6.54 -17.10
CA GLU A 120 -6.73 -6.15 -18.11
C GLU A 120 -6.35 -4.67 -18.00
N ASP A 121 -7.30 -3.80 -17.73
CA ASP A 121 -7.06 -2.36 -17.69
C ASP A 121 -7.39 -1.79 -16.30
N ILE A 122 -6.39 -1.72 -15.44
CA ILE A 122 -6.54 -1.11 -14.13
C ILE A 122 -6.60 0.42 -14.25
N LYS A 123 -7.53 1.01 -13.52
CA LYS A 123 -7.60 2.47 -13.37
C LYS A 123 -6.78 2.88 -12.17
N VAL A 124 -5.69 3.59 -12.44
CA VAL A 124 -4.83 4.17 -11.41
C VAL A 124 -5.32 5.57 -11.11
N GLN A 125 -5.72 5.82 -9.87
CA GLN A 125 -6.21 7.12 -9.40
C GLN A 125 -5.35 7.61 -8.24
N PRO A 126 -4.29 8.37 -8.50
CA PRO A 126 -3.44 8.93 -7.45
C PRO A 126 -4.20 9.94 -6.60
N VAL A 127 -3.99 9.87 -5.28
CA VAL A 127 -4.51 10.84 -4.31
C VAL A 127 -3.34 11.55 -3.66
N ARG A 128 -3.20 12.86 -3.91
CA ARG A 128 -2.12 13.67 -3.34
C ARG A 128 -2.55 14.33 -2.05
N ARG A 129 -1.63 14.37 -1.09
CA ARG A 129 -1.81 15.04 0.20
C ARG A 129 -0.55 15.77 0.60
N ARG A 130 -0.72 16.98 1.15
CA ARG A 130 0.36 17.69 1.82
C ARG A 130 0.58 17.12 3.20
N LEU A 131 1.84 16.83 3.48
CA LEU A 131 2.30 16.38 4.78
C LEU A 131 2.86 17.54 5.60
N ARG A 132 2.85 17.38 6.90
CA ARG A 132 3.48 18.26 7.87
C ARG A 132 4.37 17.41 8.78
N ASP A 133 5.32 18.07 9.39
CA ASP A 133 6.13 17.44 10.43
C ASP A 133 5.25 16.87 11.55
N GLY A 134 5.53 15.66 11.99
CA GLY A 134 4.73 14.93 12.96
C GLY A 134 3.49 14.20 12.39
N ASP A 135 3.21 14.26 11.08
CA ASP A 135 2.18 13.44 10.46
C ASP A 135 2.61 11.96 10.44
N LEU A 136 1.69 11.06 10.80
CA LEU A 136 1.87 9.63 10.65
C LEU A 136 1.04 9.10 9.48
N ILE A 137 1.67 8.34 8.60
CA ILE A 137 0.98 7.55 7.57
C ILE A 137 0.81 6.13 8.10
N VAL A 138 -0.42 5.65 8.11
CA VAL A 138 -0.75 4.29 8.57
C VAL A 138 -1.35 3.53 7.39
N MET A 139 -0.66 2.48 6.99
CA MET A 139 -1.06 1.53 5.94
C MET A 139 -1.31 0.18 6.60
N VAL A 140 -2.37 -0.48 6.20
CA VAL A 140 -2.79 -1.77 6.79
C VAL A 140 -3.31 -2.71 5.72
N THR A 141 -3.19 -4.01 5.98
CA THR A 141 -3.84 -5.07 5.21
C THR A 141 -5.17 -5.47 5.87
N ASP A 142 -5.95 -6.31 5.22
CA ASP A 142 -7.21 -6.81 5.75
C ASP A 142 -7.02 -7.73 6.96
N GLY A 143 -5.84 -8.31 7.13
CA GLY A 143 -5.45 -9.03 8.34
C GLY A 143 -5.57 -8.19 9.62
N VAL A 144 -5.43 -6.86 9.51
CA VAL A 144 -5.63 -5.92 10.62
C VAL A 144 -7.09 -5.48 10.74
N THR A 145 -7.73 -5.15 9.61
CA THR A 145 -9.08 -4.56 9.62
C THR A 145 -10.21 -5.59 9.61
N GLY A 146 -9.90 -6.84 9.27
CA GLY A 146 -10.87 -7.91 9.04
C GLY A 146 -11.65 -7.73 7.73
N GLU A 147 -12.30 -8.81 7.29
CA GLU A 147 -13.16 -8.77 6.12
C GLU A 147 -14.30 -7.75 6.28
N LYS A 148 -14.52 -6.95 5.23
CA LYS A 148 -15.66 -6.02 5.09
C LYS A 148 -15.71 -4.84 6.09
N GLY A 149 -14.71 -3.96 6.02
CA GLY A 149 -14.94 -2.55 6.38
C GLY A 149 -15.25 -2.26 7.85
N LYS A 150 -14.94 -3.14 8.77
CA LYS A 150 -15.04 -2.86 10.23
C LYS A 150 -13.83 -2.08 10.75
N SER A 151 -13.32 -1.14 9.96
CA SER A 151 -12.17 -0.30 10.34
C SER A 151 -12.51 0.83 11.32
N GLY A 152 -13.76 0.90 11.79
CA GLY A 152 -14.18 1.93 12.75
C GLY A 152 -13.33 1.92 14.02
N TRP A 153 -13.02 0.74 14.54
CA TRP A 153 -12.17 0.59 15.72
C TRP A 153 -10.75 1.17 15.52
N LEU A 154 -10.15 0.95 14.32
CA LEU A 154 -8.82 1.46 14.01
C LEU A 154 -8.84 2.99 13.92
N LEU A 155 -9.87 3.56 13.31
CA LEU A 155 -10.04 5.00 13.23
C LEU A 155 -10.18 5.61 14.63
N ASP A 156 -10.94 4.99 15.51
CA ASP A 156 -11.13 5.44 16.89
C ASP A 156 -9.83 5.30 17.69
N LEU A 157 -9.10 4.21 17.52
CA LEU A 157 -7.77 4.02 18.09
C LEU A 157 -6.81 5.14 17.66
N LEU A 158 -6.72 5.40 16.35
CA LEU A 158 -5.83 6.43 15.82
C LEU A 158 -6.18 7.83 16.34
N ARG A 159 -7.47 8.13 16.53
CA ARG A 159 -7.93 9.40 17.13
C ARG A 159 -7.57 9.54 18.60
N GLN A 160 -7.58 8.44 19.33
CA GLN A 160 -7.32 8.40 20.79
C GLN A 160 -5.83 8.36 21.10
N ALA A 161 -5.04 7.69 20.26
CA ALA A 161 -3.59 7.59 20.45
C ALA A 161 -2.94 8.99 20.47
N ARG A 162 -2.14 9.24 21.51
CA ARG A 162 -1.48 10.54 21.71
C ARG A 162 -0.05 10.58 21.21
N THR A 163 0.39 9.52 20.58
CA THR A 163 1.75 9.42 20.03
C THR A 163 1.80 9.81 18.56
N ASP A 164 2.88 10.39 18.15
CA ASP A 164 3.32 10.67 16.75
C ASP A 164 4.54 9.81 16.41
N GLU A 165 4.97 8.94 17.31
CA GLU A 165 6.09 8.04 17.07
C GLU A 165 5.60 6.76 16.40
N PRO A 166 6.12 6.40 15.18
CA PRO A 166 5.65 5.24 14.42
C PRO A 166 5.77 3.92 15.19
N GLU A 167 6.87 3.74 15.93
CA GLU A 167 7.13 2.52 16.69
C GLU A 167 6.17 2.34 17.87
N GLU A 168 5.82 3.43 18.55
CA GLU A 168 4.78 3.41 19.57
C GLU A 168 3.42 3.11 18.96
N MET A 169 3.08 3.75 17.84
CA MET A 169 1.80 3.56 17.16
C MET A 169 1.59 2.10 16.73
N ALA A 170 2.65 1.44 16.26
CA ALA A 170 2.60 0.05 15.82
C ALA A 170 2.40 -0.96 16.97
N ARG A 171 2.55 -0.55 18.22
CA ARG A 171 2.35 -1.41 19.41
C ARG A 171 0.95 -1.31 20.02
N TRP A 172 0.15 -0.36 19.58
CA TRP A 172 -1.23 -0.18 20.01
C TRP A 172 -2.17 -1.16 19.28
#